data_77bb6148bad4463fb29ac3e83ab02a4c
#
_entry.id   77bb6148bad4463fb29ac3e83ab02a4c
#
_cell.length_a   1.000
_cell.length_b   1.000
_cell.length_c   1.000
_cell.angle_alpha   90.00
_cell.angle_beta   90.00
_cell.angle_gamma   90.00
#
_symmetry.space_group_name_H-M   'P 1'
#
loop_
_entity.id
_entity.type
_entity.pdbx_description
1 polymer ?
#
loop_
_entity_poly.entity_id
_entity_poly.type
_entity_poly.pdbx_seq_one_letter_code
_entity_poly.pdbx_strand_id
1 'polypeptide(L)'
;MTNGSGAFMVAALVLVLLIAVGVMVKLYDLRRKREDEAVALQARLSDALLAEPSLSSLPLVPTVRIPMRGSPATIEIVGTVPRPELRQAAVDLVVREAARSVKSYRVDARISIDPMMQRRAA
;
A
#
# COMPACT_ATOMS: atom_id res chain seq x y z
N MET A 1 -21.47 -44.23 -30.68
CA MET A 1 -20.92 -44.40 -29.33
C MET A 1 -19.74 -43.46 -29.04
N THR A 2 -18.93 -43.20 -30.03
CA THR A 2 -17.85 -42.23 -29.93
C THR A 2 -18.34 -40.80 -29.72
N ASN A 3 -19.55 -40.46 -30.18
CA ASN A 3 -20.09 -39.10 -30.01
C ASN A 3 -20.44 -38.75 -28.57
N GLY A 4 -20.82 -39.71 -27.74
CA GLY A 4 -21.12 -39.44 -26.32
C GLY A 4 -19.90 -39.12 -25.46
N SER A 5 -18.80 -39.85 -25.69
CA SER A 5 -17.55 -39.57 -24.96
C SER A 5 -16.85 -38.32 -25.46
N GLY A 6 -16.94 -38.01 -26.77
CA GLY A 6 -16.44 -36.75 -27.31
C GLY A 6 -17.17 -35.55 -26.79
N ALA A 7 -18.51 -35.62 -26.74
CA ALA A 7 -19.35 -34.53 -26.15
C ALA A 7 -19.04 -34.34 -24.67
N PHE A 8 -18.83 -35.42 -23.92
CA PHE A 8 -18.46 -35.37 -22.51
C PHE A 8 -17.10 -34.70 -22.29
N MET A 9 -16.11 -35.07 -23.12
CA MET A 9 -14.78 -34.45 -23.05
C MET A 9 -14.82 -32.96 -23.38
N VAL A 10 -15.59 -32.57 -24.40
CA VAL A 10 -15.75 -31.16 -24.78
C VAL A 10 -16.45 -30.38 -23.64
N ALA A 11 -17.50 -30.94 -23.06
CA ALA A 11 -18.20 -30.33 -21.93
C ALA A 11 -17.27 -30.16 -20.72
N ALA A 12 -16.46 -31.19 -20.42
CA ALA A 12 -15.48 -31.12 -19.31
C ALA A 12 -14.43 -30.04 -19.58
N LEU A 13 -13.93 -29.95 -20.81
CA LEU A 13 -12.95 -28.95 -21.20
C LEU A 13 -13.52 -27.54 -21.08
N VAL A 14 -14.75 -27.31 -21.55
CA VAL A 14 -15.43 -26.03 -21.43
C VAL A 14 -15.63 -25.64 -19.97
N LEU A 15 -16.02 -26.58 -19.12
CA LEU A 15 -16.20 -26.36 -17.70
C LEU A 15 -14.87 -25.94 -17.03
N VAL A 16 -13.78 -26.63 -17.34
CA VAL A 16 -12.47 -26.28 -16.81
C VAL A 16 -12.03 -24.89 -17.25
N LEU A 17 -12.27 -24.53 -18.50
CA LEU A 17 -11.98 -23.17 -18.99
C LEU A 17 -12.80 -22.11 -18.27
N LEU A 18 -14.09 -22.34 -18.05
CA LEU A 18 -14.94 -21.40 -17.32
C LEU A 18 -14.47 -21.22 -15.88
N ILE A 19 -14.09 -22.29 -15.21
CA ILE A 19 -13.52 -22.22 -13.85
C ILE A 19 -12.23 -21.44 -13.84
N ALA A 20 -11.34 -21.70 -14.80
CA ALA A 20 -10.06 -21.00 -14.91
C ALA A 20 -10.25 -19.51 -15.12
N VAL A 21 -11.15 -19.11 -16.02
CA VAL A 21 -11.47 -17.72 -16.26
C VAL A 21 -12.08 -17.05 -15.02
N GLY A 22 -13.00 -17.73 -14.35
CA GLY A 22 -13.62 -17.22 -13.11
C GLY A 22 -12.59 -17.00 -12.00
N VAL A 23 -11.64 -17.94 -11.84
CA VAL A 23 -10.56 -17.81 -10.86
C VAL A 23 -9.63 -16.64 -11.21
N MET A 24 -9.28 -16.49 -12.49
CA MET A 24 -8.44 -15.37 -12.94
C MET A 24 -9.11 -14.01 -12.69
N VAL A 25 -10.38 -13.88 -12.99
CA VAL A 25 -11.14 -12.64 -12.74
C VAL A 25 -11.18 -12.33 -11.25
N LYS A 26 -11.43 -13.33 -10.42
CA LYS A 26 -11.49 -13.15 -8.97
C LYS A 26 -10.12 -12.74 -8.39
N LEU A 27 -9.05 -13.35 -8.86
CA LEU A 27 -7.69 -12.98 -8.45
C LEU A 27 -7.35 -11.55 -8.90
N TYR A 28 -7.77 -11.16 -10.08
CA TYR A 28 -7.58 -9.81 -10.59
C TYR A 28 -8.33 -8.78 -9.71
N ASP A 29 -9.58 -9.06 -9.37
CA ASP A 29 -10.38 -8.18 -8.50
C ASP A 29 -9.75 -8.05 -7.11
N LEU A 30 -9.22 -9.13 -6.53
CA LEU A 30 -8.54 -9.11 -5.25
C LEU A 30 -7.25 -8.29 -5.29
N ARG A 31 -6.50 -8.39 -6.38
CA ARG A 31 -5.30 -7.56 -6.59
C ARG A 31 -5.68 -6.09 -6.67
N ARG A 32 -6.70 -5.79 -7.45
CA ARG A 32 -7.16 -4.41 -7.62
C ARG A 32 -7.62 -3.79 -6.31
N LYS A 33 -8.34 -4.55 -5.47
CA LYS A 33 -8.75 -4.09 -4.14
C LYS A 33 -7.56 -3.76 -3.26
N ARG A 34 -6.52 -4.59 -3.27
CA ARG A 34 -5.31 -4.35 -2.48
C ARG A 34 -4.56 -3.11 -2.95
N GLU A 35 -4.45 -2.92 -4.26
CA GLU A 35 -3.86 -1.72 -4.84
C GLU A 35 -4.66 -0.47 -4.48
N ASP A 36 -5.99 -0.54 -4.55
CA ASP A 36 -6.88 0.55 -4.19
C ASP A 36 -6.77 0.88 -2.69
N GLU A 37 -6.69 -0.11 -1.82
CA GLU A 37 -6.48 0.08 -0.39
C GLU A 37 -5.13 0.73 -0.11
N ALA A 38 -4.07 0.29 -0.79
CA ALA A 38 -2.74 0.88 -0.65
C ALA A 38 -2.72 2.33 -1.09
N VAL A 39 -3.35 2.64 -2.23
CA VAL A 39 -3.45 4.02 -2.75
C VAL A 39 -4.26 4.89 -1.80
N ALA A 40 -5.38 4.39 -1.29
CA ALA A 40 -6.22 5.13 -0.35
C ALA A 40 -5.48 5.44 0.97
N LEU A 41 -4.75 4.47 1.50
CA LEU A 41 -3.95 4.67 2.71
C LEU A 41 -2.81 5.65 2.46
N GLN A 42 -2.12 5.52 1.32
CA GLN A 42 -1.06 6.44 0.95
C GLN A 42 -1.57 7.88 0.83
N ALA A 43 -2.76 8.07 0.24
CA ALA A 43 -3.38 9.39 0.14
C ALA A 43 -3.71 9.97 1.51
N ARG A 44 -4.23 9.16 2.42
CA ARG A 44 -4.51 9.58 3.80
C ARG A 44 -3.26 9.98 4.55
N LEU A 45 -2.18 9.21 4.39
CA LEU A 45 -0.90 9.53 5.02
C LEU A 45 -0.31 10.81 4.45
N SER A 46 -0.37 11.01 3.14
CA SER A 46 0.08 12.23 2.50
C SER A 46 -0.71 13.45 2.97
N ASP A 47 -2.03 13.32 3.04
CA ASP A 47 -2.90 14.40 3.52
C ASP A 47 -2.62 14.74 4.99
N ALA A 48 -2.40 13.73 5.83
CA ALA A 48 -2.08 13.92 7.24
C ALA A 48 -0.74 14.64 7.42
N LEU A 49 0.27 14.28 6.63
CA LEU A 49 1.58 14.95 6.64
C LEU A 49 1.47 16.41 6.19
N LEU A 50 0.67 16.68 5.16
CA LEU A 50 0.45 18.05 4.68
C LEU A 50 -0.38 18.89 5.64
N ALA A 51 -1.25 18.26 6.43
CA ALA A 51 -2.08 18.96 7.42
C ALA A 51 -1.29 19.35 8.68
N GLU A 52 -0.16 18.70 8.94
CA GLU A 52 0.69 19.02 10.09
C GLU A 52 1.61 20.18 9.73
N PRO A 53 1.49 21.36 10.40
CA PRO A 53 2.28 22.54 10.03
C PRO A 53 3.79 22.35 10.14
N SER A 54 4.26 21.54 11.09
CA SER A 54 5.68 21.29 11.27
C SER A 54 6.29 20.37 10.21
N LEU A 55 5.45 19.61 9.49
CA LEU A 55 5.89 18.61 8.51
C LEU A 55 5.50 18.97 7.07
N SER A 56 4.58 19.89 6.88
CA SER A 56 3.99 20.19 5.56
C SER A 56 4.99 20.72 4.54
N SER A 57 6.04 21.40 4.99
CA SER A 57 7.07 21.97 4.11
C SER A 57 8.27 21.04 3.90
N LEU A 58 8.29 19.88 4.55
CA LEU A 58 9.40 18.96 4.47
C LEU A 58 9.23 17.96 3.34
N PRO A 59 10.33 17.51 2.70
CA PRO A 59 10.26 16.53 1.62
C PRO A 59 10.07 15.11 2.17
N LEU A 60 8.88 14.79 2.63
CA LEU A 60 8.52 13.49 3.16
C LEU A 60 7.53 12.81 2.23
N VAL A 61 7.85 11.60 1.78
CA VAL A 61 7.02 10.81 0.87
C VAL A 61 6.68 9.47 1.50
N PRO A 62 5.41 9.24 1.85
CA PRO A 62 4.95 7.93 2.30
C PRO A 62 4.64 7.04 1.10
N THR A 63 5.05 5.78 1.17
CA THR A 63 4.71 4.76 0.18
C THR A 63 4.10 3.57 0.90
N VAL A 64 2.95 3.10 0.42
CA VAL A 64 2.23 1.99 1.03
C VAL A 64 2.20 0.81 0.07
N ARG A 65 2.52 -0.38 0.58
CA ARG A 65 2.45 -1.64 -0.16
C ARG A 65 1.68 -2.67 0.65
N ILE A 66 0.75 -3.34 0.01
CA ILE A 66 0.02 -4.47 0.57
C ILE A 66 0.26 -5.68 -0.35
N PRO A 67 1.35 -6.46 -0.10
CA PRO A 67 1.79 -7.46 -1.07
C PRO A 67 0.87 -8.68 -1.18
N MET A 68 0.25 -9.11 -0.08
CA MET A 68 -0.61 -10.28 -0.05
C MET A 68 -1.80 -10.07 0.87
N ARG A 69 -2.88 -10.82 0.62
CA ARG A 69 -4.04 -10.85 1.51
C ARG A 69 -3.63 -11.41 2.88
N GLY A 70 -3.96 -10.68 3.94
CA GLY A 70 -3.59 -11.05 5.31
C GLY A 70 -2.18 -10.63 5.70
N SER A 71 -1.37 -10.12 4.77
CA SER A 71 -0.07 -9.56 5.08
C SER A 71 -0.22 -8.17 5.68
N PRO A 72 0.69 -7.77 6.60
CA PRO A 72 0.67 -6.40 7.10
C PRO A 72 0.97 -5.40 5.99
N ALA A 73 0.30 -4.26 6.03
CA ALA A 73 0.62 -3.15 5.14
C ALA A 73 2.02 -2.64 5.46
N THR A 74 2.87 -2.55 4.46
CA THR A 74 4.22 -2.01 4.62
C THR A 74 4.20 -0.54 4.24
N ILE A 75 4.52 0.32 5.19
CA ILE A 75 4.55 1.76 5.02
C ILE A 75 6.01 2.21 5.07
N GLU A 76 6.48 2.77 3.97
CA GLU A 76 7.83 3.31 3.87
C GLU A 76 7.75 4.82 3.81
N ILE A 77 8.47 5.51 4.68
CA ILE A 77 8.57 6.96 4.68
C ILE A 77 9.98 7.33 4.26
N VAL A 78 10.10 8.03 3.15
CA VAL A 78 11.39 8.49 2.62
C VAL A 78 11.41 10.00 2.65
N GLY A 79 12.52 10.56 3.11
CA GLY A 79 12.66 12.00 3.12
C GLY A 79 13.84 12.48 3.93
N THR A 80 13.89 13.78 4.14
CA THR A 80 14.93 14.44 4.90
C THR A 80 14.30 15.49 5.80
N VAL A 81 14.75 15.52 7.05
CA VAL A 81 14.27 16.48 8.05
C VAL A 81 15.48 17.17 8.71
N PRO A 82 15.34 18.43 9.18
CA PRO A 82 16.47 19.13 9.80
C PRO A 82 16.77 18.70 11.23
N ARG A 83 15.82 18.08 11.93
CA ARG A 83 15.98 17.72 13.35
C ARG A 83 15.42 16.34 13.65
N PRO A 84 15.99 15.60 14.64
CA PRO A 84 15.47 14.28 15.04
C PRO A 84 14.04 14.30 15.55
N GLU A 85 13.62 15.38 16.20
CA GLU A 85 12.25 15.51 16.72
C GLU A 85 11.22 15.48 15.60
N LEU A 86 11.55 16.07 14.44
CA LEU A 86 10.66 16.05 13.26
C LEU A 86 10.56 14.67 12.65
N ARG A 87 11.67 13.90 12.68
CA ARG A 87 11.65 12.50 12.25
C ARG A 87 10.68 11.70 13.11
N GLN A 88 10.78 11.83 14.42
CA GLN A 88 9.89 11.14 15.36
C GLN A 88 8.44 11.59 15.20
N ALA A 89 8.21 12.88 15.01
CA ALA A 89 6.88 13.42 14.78
C ALA A 89 6.24 12.83 13.51
N ALA A 90 7.01 12.70 12.44
CA ALA A 90 6.53 12.10 11.19
C ALA A 90 6.19 10.62 11.38
N VAL A 91 7.04 9.85 12.06
CA VAL A 91 6.80 8.43 12.35
C VAL A 91 5.55 8.27 13.21
N ASP A 92 5.41 9.05 14.26
CA ASP A 92 4.26 8.99 15.17
C ASP A 92 2.94 9.31 14.45
N LEU A 93 2.96 10.30 13.56
CA LEU A 93 1.80 10.67 12.76
C LEU A 93 1.38 9.51 11.85
N VAL A 94 2.35 8.91 11.14
CA VAL A 94 2.09 7.80 10.23
C VAL A 94 1.58 6.59 10.98
N VAL A 95 2.17 6.26 12.13
CA VAL A 95 1.72 5.15 12.96
C VAL A 95 0.28 5.37 13.43
N ARG A 96 -0.05 6.59 13.84
CA ARG A 96 -1.41 6.93 14.29
C ARG A 96 -2.44 6.77 13.18
N GLU A 97 -2.14 7.28 12.00
CA GLU A 97 -3.04 7.15 10.84
C GLU A 97 -3.16 5.71 10.35
N ALA A 98 -2.06 4.95 10.34
CA ALA A 98 -2.07 3.55 9.96
C ALA A 98 -2.92 2.73 10.92
N ALA A 99 -2.81 2.98 12.22
CA ALA A 99 -3.58 2.27 13.25
C ALA A 99 -5.09 2.49 13.10
N ARG A 100 -5.51 3.64 12.59
CA ARG A 100 -6.91 3.94 12.32
C ARG A 100 -7.43 3.27 11.04
N SER A 101 -6.56 3.03 10.09
CA SER A 101 -6.95 2.63 8.73
C SER A 101 -6.80 1.14 8.47
N VAL A 102 -5.84 0.46 9.09
CA VAL A 102 -5.54 -0.95 8.86
C VAL A 102 -5.32 -1.70 10.17
N LYS A 103 -5.61 -3.00 10.16
CA LYS A 103 -5.48 -3.86 11.35
C LYS A 103 -4.03 -4.20 11.68
N SER A 104 -3.21 -4.41 10.65
CA SER A 104 -1.79 -4.71 10.82
C SER A 104 -0.97 -3.91 9.84
N TYR A 105 0.15 -3.37 10.32
CA TYR A 105 1.02 -2.54 9.52
C TYR A 105 2.46 -2.65 10.02
N ARG A 106 3.39 -2.35 9.12
CA ARG A 106 4.82 -2.23 9.43
C ARG A 106 5.29 -0.89 8.88
N VAL A 107 5.99 -0.13 9.70
CA VAL A 107 6.54 1.17 9.30
C VAL A 107 8.05 1.07 9.17
N ASP A 108 8.56 1.45 8.01
CA ASP A 108 9.99 1.56 7.74
C ASP A 108 10.31 3.03 7.47
N ALA A 109 10.99 3.66 8.41
CA ALA A 109 11.33 5.07 8.32
C ALA A 109 12.74 5.23 7.76
N ARG A 110 12.83 5.65 6.51
CA ARG A 110 14.08 6.02 5.84
C ARG A 110 14.20 7.52 5.76
N ILE A 111 14.18 8.16 6.91
CA ILE A 111 14.25 9.61 7.04
C ILE A 111 15.65 9.98 7.45
N SER A 112 16.33 10.78 6.63
CA SER A 112 17.65 11.31 6.91
C SER A 112 17.50 12.62 7.68
N ILE A 113 18.46 12.88 8.56
CA ILE A 113 18.51 14.11 9.33
C ILE A 113 19.63 14.99 8.75
N ASP A 114 19.24 16.17 8.25
CA ASP A 114 20.18 17.15 7.69
C ASP A 114 19.99 18.50 8.38
N PRO A 115 20.83 18.84 9.36
CA PRO A 115 20.72 20.11 10.06
C PRO A 115 20.89 21.35 9.16
N MET A 116 21.52 21.18 8.01
CA MET A 116 21.71 22.27 7.04
C MET A 116 20.43 22.72 6.38
N MET A 117 19.40 21.87 6.35
CA MET A 117 18.09 22.26 5.79
C MET A 117 17.46 23.45 6.54
N GLN A 118 17.66 23.50 7.84
CA GLN A 118 17.14 24.59 8.66
C GLN A 118 17.79 25.93 8.29
N ARG A 119 19.07 25.92 7.95
CA ARG A 119 19.79 27.11 7.49
C ARG A 119 19.35 27.55 6.09
N ARG A 120 19.06 26.60 5.21
CA ARG A 120 18.59 26.91 3.84
C ARG A 120 17.18 27.48 3.83
N ALA A 121 16.34 27.06 4.77
CA ALA A 121 14.96 27.54 4.89
C ALA A 121 14.87 28.92 5.55
N ALA A 122 15.90 29.35 6.22
CA ALA A 122 15.99 30.69 6.81
C ALA A 122 16.61 31.65 5.82
#